data_5838b1d4c0ebd55868df4a13160f4d2f
#
_entry.id   5838b1d4c0ebd55868df4a13160f4d2f
#
_cell.length_a   1.000
_cell.length_b   1.000
_cell.length_c   1.000
_cell.angle_alpha   90.00
_cell.angle_beta   90.00
_cell.angle_gamma   90.00
#
_symmetry.space_group_name_H-M   'P 1'
#
loop_
_entity.id
_entity.type
_entity.pdbx_description
1 polymer ?
#
loop_
_entity_poly.entity_id
_entity_poly.type
_entity_poly.pdbx_seq_one_letter_code
_entity_poly.pdbx_strand_id
1 'polypeptide(L)'
;YSQWKILEKKHREKKDLKGAEFLSGMCRNDRINPLLILIVYFGEEKWDAAESVQKMFGKVAESEKIRRLLTEYPIHVFDLRRFTHIDKFCTDLKWVIGFLQRDRNREQLWKYVMENREVFENLAEDTYNLLAIMAKSQILEKLKDEVRNERGGWDMCKALDDMVKDGERRGERRGERRGERRGERRGEQRGKNRINKLNCLLLADNRQEELLRSFSDRKLQQKLLEEYAL
;
A
#
# COMPACT_ATOMS: atom_id res chain seq x y z
N TYR A 1 -1.92 -36.89 7.07
CA TYR A 1 -2.57 -37.91 6.23
C TYR A 1 -1.67 -38.36 5.06
N SER A 2 -1.10 -37.43 4.28
CA SER A 2 -0.23 -37.78 3.14
C SER A 2 1.03 -38.54 3.53
N GLN A 3 1.69 -38.18 4.63
CA GLN A 3 2.87 -38.88 5.11
C GLN A 3 2.55 -40.31 5.53
N TRP A 4 1.41 -40.53 6.18
CA TRP A 4 0.93 -41.90 6.50
C TRP A 4 0.69 -42.72 5.23
N LYS A 5 0.01 -42.18 4.23
CA LYS A 5 -0.19 -42.84 2.95
C LYS A 5 1.12 -43.22 2.25
N ILE A 6 2.14 -42.40 2.35
CA ILE A 6 3.48 -42.71 1.81
C ILE A 6 4.11 -43.86 2.55
N LEU A 7 4.04 -43.88 3.89
CA LEU A 7 4.57 -44.99 4.69
C LEU A 7 3.81 -46.27 4.42
N GLU A 8 2.49 -46.26 4.42
CA GLU A 8 1.63 -47.41 4.09
C GLU A 8 2.00 -48.00 2.74
N LYS A 9 2.14 -47.17 1.69
CA LYS A 9 2.57 -47.61 0.37
C LYS A 9 3.94 -48.28 0.37
N LYS A 10 4.90 -47.67 1.06
CA LYS A 10 6.27 -48.18 1.19
C LYS A 10 6.31 -49.56 1.84
N HIS A 11 5.51 -49.75 2.91
CA HIS A 11 5.44 -51.04 3.59
C HIS A 11 4.72 -52.11 2.76
N ARG A 12 3.65 -51.75 2.02
CA ARG A 12 2.97 -52.64 1.09
C ARG A 12 3.91 -53.14 -0.02
N GLU A 13 4.75 -52.27 -0.54
CA GLU A 13 5.73 -52.63 -1.57
C GLU A 13 6.82 -53.57 -1.00
N LYS A 14 7.29 -53.31 0.23
CA LYS A 14 8.29 -54.11 0.89
C LYS A 14 7.77 -55.42 1.47
N LYS A 15 6.44 -55.57 1.67
CA LYS A 15 5.80 -56.68 2.31
C LYS A 15 6.38 -57.02 3.70
N ASP A 16 6.76 -56.01 4.45
CA ASP A 16 7.46 -56.14 5.74
C ASP A 16 6.53 -56.04 6.96
N LEU A 17 5.24 -55.77 6.77
CA LEU A 17 4.22 -55.67 7.82
C LEU A 17 3.79 -57.09 8.30
N LYS A 18 3.69 -57.26 9.63
CA LYS A 18 3.26 -58.52 10.25
C LYS A 18 2.17 -58.29 11.28
N GLY A 19 1.22 -59.24 11.38
CA GLY A 19 0.20 -59.20 12.40
C GLY A 19 -0.63 -57.94 12.45
N ALA A 20 -0.69 -57.27 13.60
CA ALA A 20 -1.47 -56.04 13.79
C ALA A 20 -0.95 -54.84 12.96
N GLU A 21 0.32 -54.82 12.60
CA GLU A 21 0.88 -53.78 11.74
C GLU A 21 0.31 -53.79 10.34
N PHE A 22 -0.09 -54.98 9.86
CA PHE A 22 -0.74 -55.11 8.57
C PHE A 22 -2.09 -54.38 8.49
N LEU A 23 -2.84 -54.31 9.59
CA LEU A 23 -4.11 -53.60 9.65
C LEU A 23 -3.94 -52.08 9.66
N SER A 24 -2.93 -51.60 10.36
CA SER A 24 -2.64 -50.14 10.46
C SER A 24 -1.86 -49.59 9.26
N GLY A 25 -1.14 -50.45 8.55
CA GLY A 25 -0.20 -50.05 7.49
C GLY A 25 1.07 -49.36 8.01
N MET A 26 1.34 -49.43 9.33
CA MET A 26 2.47 -48.76 9.98
C MET A 26 3.19 -49.70 10.92
N CYS A 27 4.53 -49.59 10.97
CA CYS A 27 5.38 -50.28 11.92
C CYS A 27 5.57 -49.43 13.18
N ARG A 28 5.88 -50.09 14.30
CA ARG A 28 6.17 -49.43 15.59
C ARG A 28 7.28 -48.37 15.51
N ASN A 29 8.24 -48.55 14.61
CA ASN A 29 9.38 -47.69 14.45
C ASN A 29 9.18 -46.57 13.42
N ASP A 30 8.02 -46.52 12.75
CA ASP A 30 7.73 -45.44 11.82
C ASP A 30 7.68 -44.10 12.54
N ARG A 31 8.14 -43.06 11.83
CA ARG A 31 8.10 -41.70 12.29
C ARG A 31 7.51 -40.83 11.22
N ILE A 32 6.67 -39.91 11.66
CA ILE A 32 6.07 -38.87 10.81
C ILE A 32 6.75 -37.54 11.14
N ASN A 33 7.05 -36.76 10.12
CA ASN A 33 7.59 -35.41 10.35
C ASN A 33 6.55 -34.54 11.05
N PRO A 34 6.97 -33.70 11.99
CA PRO A 34 6.07 -32.78 12.66
C PRO A 34 5.47 -31.81 11.67
N LEU A 35 4.23 -31.41 11.92
CA LEU A 35 3.57 -30.33 11.20
C LEU A 35 3.86 -29.01 11.91
N LEU A 36 4.46 -28.09 11.19
CA LEU A 36 4.65 -26.71 11.64
C LEU A 36 3.77 -25.79 10.81
N ILE A 37 2.91 -25.03 11.48
CA ILE A 37 2.10 -24.00 10.85
C ILE A 37 2.83 -22.66 11.05
N LEU A 38 3.33 -22.10 9.96
CA LEU A 38 3.99 -20.81 9.94
C LEU A 38 3.18 -19.84 9.06
N ILE A 39 2.75 -18.74 9.64
CA ILE A 39 2.11 -17.63 8.93
C ILE A 39 3.12 -16.49 8.82
N VAL A 40 3.45 -16.12 7.59
CA VAL A 40 4.22 -14.91 7.31
C VAL A 40 3.24 -13.76 7.11
N TYR A 41 3.20 -12.85 8.06
CA TYR A 41 2.27 -11.72 8.07
C TYR A 41 3.00 -10.41 7.74
N PHE A 42 2.49 -9.70 6.76
CA PHE A 42 3.02 -8.41 6.31
C PHE A 42 1.97 -7.29 6.32
N GLY A 43 0.83 -7.56 6.97
CA GLY A 43 -0.24 -6.59 7.14
C GLY A 43 0.17 -5.35 7.93
N GLU A 44 -0.57 -4.29 7.74
CA GLU A 44 -0.31 -2.99 8.36
C GLU A 44 -0.62 -2.98 9.85
N GLU A 45 -1.77 -3.55 10.20
CA GLU A 45 -2.18 -3.70 11.59
C GLU A 45 -1.44 -4.85 12.28
N LYS A 46 -1.41 -4.82 13.59
CA LYS A 46 -0.88 -5.94 14.36
C LYS A 46 -1.75 -7.17 14.16
N TRP A 47 -1.12 -8.33 14.10
CA TRP A 47 -1.87 -9.59 14.07
C TRP A 47 -2.75 -9.72 15.31
N ASP A 48 -4.04 -9.92 15.13
CA ASP A 48 -5.07 -10.01 16.17
C ASP A 48 -5.87 -11.32 16.13
N ALA A 49 -5.56 -12.22 15.18
CA ALA A 49 -6.24 -13.49 15.06
C ALA A 49 -5.66 -14.58 15.97
N ALA A 50 -6.28 -15.74 15.97
CA ALA A 50 -5.90 -16.87 16.81
C ALA A 50 -4.46 -17.35 16.56
N GLU A 51 -3.74 -17.65 17.63
CA GLU A 51 -2.37 -18.16 17.63
C GLU A 51 -2.29 -19.68 17.73
N SER A 52 -3.43 -20.37 17.73
CA SER A 52 -3.51 -21.83 17.65
C SER A 52 -4.80 -22.26 16.99
N VAL A 53 -4.79 -23.45 16.38
CA VAL A 53 -5.99 -24.04 15.78
C VAL A 53 -7.08 -24.26 16.84
N GLN A 54 -6.70 -24.60 18.07
CA GLN A 54 -7.65 -24.81 19.16
C GLN A 54 -8.43 -23.52 19.51
N LYS A 55 -7.79 -22.35 19.45
CA LYS A 55 -8.43 -21.04 19.64
C LYS A 55 -9.40 -20.66 18.52
N MET A 56 -9.31 -21.32 17.37
CA MET A 56 -10.23 -21.12 16.23
C MET A 56 -11.52 -21.94 16.35
N PHE A 57 -11.55 -22.93 17.25
CA PHE A 57 -12.75 -23.71 17.45
C PHE A 57 -13.80 -22.91 18.21
N GLY A 58 -15.08 -23.06 17.82
CA GLY A 58 -16.18 -22.40 18.48
C GLY A 58 -16.50 -22.96 19.86
N LYS A 59 -17.67 -22.60 20.41
CA LYS A 59 -18.11 -22.88 21.78
C LYS A 59 -17.96 -24.33 22.26
N VAL A 60 -17.94 -25.30 21.35
CA VAL A 60 -17.75 -26.72 21.72
C VAL A 60 -16.38 -26.95 22.38
N ALA A 61 -15.36 -26.18 21.99
CA ALA A 61 -14.02 -26.28 22.57
C ALA A 61 -13.87 -25.51 23.91
N GLU A 62 -14.88 -24.78 24.35
CA GLU A 62 -14.89 -24.12 25.66
C GLU A 62 -15.02 -25.11 26.81
N SER A 63 -15.60 -26.31 26.53
CA SER A 63 -15.65 -27.39 27.52
C SER A 63 -14.23 -27.92 27.79
N GLU A 64 -13.82 -27.86 29.07
CA GLU A 64 -12.50 -28.35 29.48
C GLU A 64 -12.29 -29.84 29.16
N LYS A 65 -13.37 -30.65 29.24
CA LYS A 65 -13.32 -32.07 28.88
C LYS A 65 -12.96 -32.30 27.41
N ILE A 66 -13.54 -31.49 26.52
CA ILE A 66 -13.27 -31.57 25.08
C ILE A 66 -11.87 -30.99 24.78
N ARG A 67 -11.51 -29.89 25.42
CA ARG A 67 -10.18 -29.27 25.23
C ARG A 67 -9.03 -30.23 25.55
N ARG A 68 -9.17 -31.05 26.58
CA ARG A 68 -8.16 -32.08 26.93
C ARG A 68 -8.02 -33.18 25.87
N LEU A 69 -9.03 -33.40 25.06
CA LEU A 69 -9.01 -34.40 23.99
C LEU A 69 -8.48 -33.84 22.67
N LEU A 70 -8.42 -32.49 22.55
CA LEU A 70 -7.95 -31.83 21.34
C LEU A 70 -6.43 -31.62 21.44
N THR A 71 -5.72 -32.07 20.41
CA THR A 71 -4.30 -31.74 20.26
C THR A 71 -4.16 -30.27 19.88
N GLU A 72 -3.33 -29.55 20.61
CA GLU A 72 -3.01 -28.17 20.29
C GLU A 72 -2.01 -28.10 19.13
N TYR A 73 -2.38 -27.34 18.10
CA TYR A 73 -1.49 -27.03 16.98
C TYR A 73 -1.20 -25.52 17.04
N PRO A 74 -0.03 -25.12 17.54
CA PRO A 74 0.36 -23.72 17.57
C PRO A 74 0.53 -23.19 16.15
N ILE A 75 0.08 -21.95 15.95
CA ILE A 75 0.29 -21.17 14.75
C ILE A 75 1.41 -20.19 15.05
N HIS A 76 2.53 -20.34 14.37
CA HIS A 76 3.65 -19.41 14.52
C HIS A 76 3.47 -18.24 13.56
N VAL A 77 3.15 -17.06 14.09
CA VAL A 77 2.97 -15.85 13.29
C VAL A 77 4.28 -15.09 13.22
N PHE A 78 4.73 -14.86 12.02
CA PHE A 78 5.92 -14.10 11.71
C PHE A 78 5.50 -12.72 11.16
N ASP A 79 5.33 -11.74 12.07
CA ASP A 79 4.96 -10.37 11.71
C ASP A 79 6.21 -9.62 11.20
N LEU A 80 6.35 -9.54 9.88
CA LEU A 80 7.53 -8.96 9.22
C LEU A 80 7.70 -7.48 9.55
N ARG A 81 6.60 -6.74 9.70
CA ARG A 81 6.68 -5.29 9.98
C ARG A 81 7.16 -4.98 11.40
N ARG A 82 7.03 -5.94 12.33
CA ARG A 82 7.40 -5.80 13.75
C ARG A 82 8.56 -6.68 14.16
N PHE A 83 9.14 -7.40 13.20
CA PHE A 83 10.25 -8.28 13.45
C PHE A 83 11.55 -7.50 13.71
N THR A 84 12.22 -7.77 14.83
CA THR A 84 13.37 -6.98 15.30
C THR A 84 14.73 -7.51 14.85
N HIS A 85 14.83 -8.81 14.55
CA HIS A 85 16.11 -9.46 14.26
C HIS A 85 16.32 -9.70 12.76
N ILE A 86 16.15 -8.65 11.94
CA ILE A 86 16.31 -8.73 10.48
C ILE A 86 17.73 -9.08 10.04
N ASP A 87 18.71 -8.77 10.86
CA ASP A 87 20.12 -9.09 10.67
C ASP A 87 20.41 -10.59 10.61
N LYS A 88 19.53 -11.42 11.18
CA LYS A 88 19.65 -12.89 11.14
C LYS A 88 19.37 -13.50 9.77
N PHE A 89 18.74 -12.75 8.87
CA PHE A 89 18.51 -13.22 7.51
C PHE A 89 19.74 -13.05 6.64
N CYS A 90 20.16 -14.14 6.02
CA CYS A 90 21.30 -14.19 5.10
C CYS A 90 20.90 -14.03 3.63
N THR A 91 19.61 -13.80 3.37
CA THR A 91 19.02 -13.65 2.03
C THR A 91 18.48 -12.24 1.83
N ASP A 92 18.04 -11.93 0.62
CA ASP A 92 17.41 -10.65 0.26
C ASP A 92 16.16 -10.33 1.08
N LEU A 93 15.59 -11.32 1.78
CA LEU A 93 14.48 -11.11 2.71
C LEU A 93 14.80 -10.05 3.78
N LYS A 94 16.06 -9.94 4.19
CA LYS A 94 16.55 -8.87 5.08
C LYS A 94 16.17 -7.48 4.52
N TRP A 95 16.43 -7.27 3.24
CA TRP A 95 16.20 -5.99 2.58
C TRP A 95 14.72 -5.72 2.37
N VAL A 96 13.97 -6.77 2.03
CA VAL A 96 12.51 -6.70 1.89
C VAL A 96 11.85 -6.31 3.21
N ILE A 97 12.21 -6.96 4.31
CA ILE A 97 11.65 -6.65 5.63
C ILE A 97 12.04 -5.22 6.05
N GLY A 98 13.30 -4.84 5.89
CA GLY A 98 13.78 -3.50 6.24
C GLY A 98 13.07 -2.39 5.46
N PHE A 99 12.77 -2.62 4.20
CA PHE A 99 11.97 -1.73 3.35
C PHE A 99 10.52 -1.62 3.86
N LEU A 100 9.86 -2.77 4.09
CA LEU A 100 8.46 -2.81 4.56
C LEU A 100 8.26 -2.15 5.92
N GLN A 101 9.24 -2.23 6.80
CA GLN A 101 9.17 -1.58 8.10
C GLN A 101 9.17 -0.05 8.01
N ARG A 102 9.61 0.50 6.85
CA ARG A 102 9.79 1.94 6.61
C ARG A 102 8.93 2.52 5.50
N ASP A 103 8.18 1.69 4.77
CA ASP A 103 7.40 2.08 3.58
C ASP A 103 6.36 3.18 3.85
N ARG A 104 5.94 3.36 5.11
CA ARG A 104 5.00 4.39 5.53
C ARG A 104 5.63 5.75 5.82
N ASN A 105 6.92 5.78 6.07
CA ASN A 105 7.65 7.01 6.35
C ASN A 105 8.66 7.25 5.23
N ARG A 106 8.34 8.21 4.35
CA ARG A 106 9.16 8.54 3.18
C ARG A 106 10.61 8.83 3.54
N GLU A 107 10.85 9.59 4.60
CA GLU A 107 12.21 9.98 4.99
C GLU A 107 13.00 8.78 5.52
N GLN A 108 12.37 7.95 6.35
CA GLN A 108 12.99 6.75 6.89
C GLN A 108 13.25 5.70 5.80
N LEU A 109 12.31 5.55 4.86
CA LEU A 109 12.49 4.64 3.73
C LEU A 109 13.64 5.12 2.84
N TRP A 110 13.62 6.39 2.46
CA TRP A 110 14.68 7.00 1.67
C TRP A 110 16.05 6.83 2.31
N LYS A 111 16.16 7.18 3.59
CA LYS A 111 17.39 7.01 4.36
C LYS A 111 17.89 5.57 4.33
N TYR A 112 17.00 4.62 4.60
CA TYR A 112 17.33 3.18 4.61
C TYR A 112 17.82 2.70 3.25
N VAL A 113 17.16 3.09 2.17
CA VAL A 113 17.55 2.72 0.81
C VAL A 113 18.89 3.34 0.44
N MET A 114 19.14 4.61 0.79
CA MET A 114 20.41 5.27 0.51
C MET A 114 21.57 4.74 1.34
N GLU A 115 21.34 4.39 2.60
CA GLU A 115 22.35 3.75 3.45
C GLU A 115 22.76 2.35 2.93
N ASN A 116 21.90 1.69 2.16
CA ASN A 116 22.12 0.38 1.58
C ASN A 116 22.11 0.40 0.03
N ARG A 117 22.57 1.51 -0.53
CA ARG A 117 22.50 1.82 -1.95
C ARG A 117 23.06 0.73 -2.85
N GLU A 118 24.21 0.15 -2.48
CA GLU A 118 24.87 -0.92 -3.24
C GLU A 118 23.93 -2.11 -3.55
N VAL A 119 23.05 -2.43 -2.61
CA VAL A 119 22.08 -3.51 -2.77
C VAL A 119 20.86 -3.03 -3.57
N PHE A 120 20.31 -1.86 -3.19
CA PHE A 120 19.07 -1.35 -3.79
C PHE A 120 19.24 -0.81 -5.22
N GLU A 121 20.45 -0.54 -5.67
CA GLU A 121 20.76 -0.21 -7.07
C GLU A 121 20.82 -1.45 -7.99
N ASN A 122 20.90 -2.65 -7.42
CA ASN A 122 21.07 -3.87 -8.22
C ASN A 122 20.29 -5.06 -7.63
N LEU A 123 19.00 -4.87 -7.41
CA LEU A 123 18.13 -5.93 -6.90
C LEU A 123 17.92 -7.04 -7.94
N ALA A 124 17.77 -8.27 -7.46
CA ALA A 124 17.24 -9.35 -8.28
C ALA A 124 15.78 -9.07 -8.67
N GLU A 125 15.34 -9.59 -9.81
CA GLU A 125 13.98 -9.38 -10.32
C GLU A 125 12.91 -9.77 -9.32
N ASP A 126 13.05 -10.95 -8.72
CA ASP A 126 12.09 -11.46 -7.75
C ASP A 126 12.02 -10.58 -6.50
N THR A 127 13.16 -10.05 -6.04
CA THR A 127 13.22 -9.14 -4.90
C THR A 127 12.53 -7.81 -5.22
N TYR A 128 12.77 -7.22 -6.40
CA TYR A 128 12.09 -6.01 -6.84
C TYR A 128 10.57 -6.21 -6.93
N ASN A 129 10.14 -7.29 -7.59
CA ASN A 129 8.73 -7.63 -7.71
C ASN A 129 8.06 -7.82 -6.35
N LEU A 130 8.73 -8.50 -5.44
CA LEU A 130 8.25 -8.73 -4.08
C LEU A 130 8.05 -7.41 -3.34
N LEU A 131 9.00 -6.48 -3.44
CA LEU A 131 8.91 -5.14 -2.86
C LEU A 131 7.71 -4.35 -3.43
N ALA A 132 7.53 -4.35 -4.76
CA ALA A 132 6.42 -3.66 -5.41
C ALA A 132 5.06 -4.20 -4.96
N ILE A 133 4.91 -5.52 -4.90
CA ILE A 133 3.68 -6.20 -4.47
C ILE A 133 3.39 -5.92 -2.99
N MET A 134 4.38 -6.10 -2.11
CA MET A 134 4.20 -5.96 -0.67
C MET A 134 3.95 -4.50 -0.26
N ALA A 135 4.60 -3.54 -0.94
CA ALA A 135 4.34 -2.10 -0.77
C ALA A 135 3.02 -1.66 -1.43
N LYS A 136 2.32 -2.56 -2.14
CA LYS A 136 1.10 -2.27 -2.91
C LYS A 136 1.28 -1.07 -3.86
N SER A 137 2.45 -0.93 -4.45
CA SER A 137 2.82 0.22 -5.25
C SER A 137 2.68 -0.07 -6.75
N GLN A 138 1.54 0.30 -7.32
CA GLN A 138 1.34 0.25 -8.79
C GLN A 138 2.35 1.10 -9.56
N ILE A 139 2.99 2.06 -8.91
CA ILE A 139 3.99 2.92 -9.55
C ILE A 139 5.29 2.12 -9.71
N LEU A 140 5.73 1.38 -8.70
CA LEU A 140 6.91 0.52 -8.80
C LEU A 140 6.73 -0.56 -9.87
N GLU A 141 5.53 -1.15 -9.98
CA GLU A 141 5.22 -2.11 -11.04
C GLU A 141 5.36 -1.50 -12.45
N LYS A 142 4.89 -0.26 -12.63
CA LYS A 142 4.97 0.45 -13.93
C LYS A 142 6.39 0.89 -14.29
N LEU A 143 7.19 1.27 -13.31
CA LEU A 143 8.56 1.73 -13.52
C LEU A 143 9.55 0.58 -13.71
N LYS A 144 9.13 -0.67 -13.54
CA LYS A 144 9.99 -1.84 -13.56
C LYS A 144 10.93 -1.88 -14.77
N ASP A 145 10.40 -1.67 -15.98
CA ASP A 145 11.20 -1.72 -17.21
C ASP A 145 12.15 -0.53 -17.35
N GLU A 146 11.77 0.63 -16.78
CA GLU A 146 12.56 1.88 -16.87
C GLU A 146 13.74 1.91 -15.90
N VAL A 147 13.68 1.12 -14.82
CA VAL A 147 14.70 1.07 -13.77
C VAL A 147 15.62 -0.12 -13.86
N ARG A 148 15.53 -0.90 -14.93
CA ARG A 148 16.49 -1.95 -15.23
C ARG A 148 17.85 -1.34 -15.56
N ASN A 149 18.90 -1.77 -14.85
CA ASN A 149 20.23 -1.25 -15.05
C ASN A 149 21.02 -2.10 -16.08
N GLU A 150 22.19 -1.60 -16.51
CA GLU A 150 23.05 -2.27 -17.48
C GLU A 150 23.63 -3.60 -16.96
N ARG A 151 23.67 -3.82 -15.65
CA ARG A 151 24.13 -5.05 -15.01
C ARG A 151 23.03 -6.13 -14.95
N GLY A 152 21.83 -5.81 -15.46
CA GLY A 152 20.68 -6.73 -15.49
C GLY A 152 19.85 -6.76 -14.21
N GLY A 153 20.18 -5.95 -13.22
CA GLY A 153 19.40 -5.78 -11.99
C GLY A 153 18.39 -4.64 -12.07
N TRP A 154 17.62 -4.44 -11.01
CA TRP A 154 16.61 -3.40 -10.88
C TRP A 154 17.02 -2.37 -9.84
N ASP A 155 17.02 -1.10 -10.25
CA ASP A 155 17.43 0.03 -9.42
C ASP A 155 16.23 0.63 -8.67
N MET A 156 16.08 0.24 -7.40
CA MET A 156 15.05 0.77 -6.51
C MET A 156 15.31 2.24 -6.13
N CYS A 157 16.57 2.67 -6.09
CA CYS A 157 16.91 4.06 -5.78
C CYS A 157 16.35 4.99 -6.87
N LYS A 158 16.57 4.62 -8.14
CA LYS A 158 16.00 5.33 -9.30
C LYS A 158 14.48 5.30 -9.29
N ALA A 159 13.88 4.13 -8.99
CA ALA A 159 12.43 3.99 -8.90
C ALA A 159 11.81 4.96 -7.87
N LEU A 160 12.41 5.08 -6.69
CA LEU A 160 11.95 6.00 -5.66
C LEU A 160 12.15 7.47 -6.06
N ASP A 161 13.27 7.81 -6.70
CA ASP A 161 13.52 9.15 -7.25
C ASP A 161 12.44 9.56 -8.27
N ASP A 162 12.13 8.67 -9.20
CA ASP A 162 11.14 8.93 -10.24
C ASP A 162 9.72 9.04 -9.67
N MET A 163 9.39 8.25 -8.63
CA MET A 163 8.15 8.41 -7.87
C MET A 163 8.02 9.78 -7.22
N VAL A 164 9.11 10.28 -6.65
CA VAL A 164 9.15 11.61 -6.03
C VAL A 164 8.90 12.69 -7.05
N LYS A 165 9.66 12.68 -8.15
CA LYS A 165 9.53 13.66 -9.25
C LYS A 165 8.15 13.65 -9.88
N ASP A 166 7.54 12.46 -10.04
CA ASP A 166 6.17 12.36 -10.56
C ASP A 166 5.14 12.91 -9.56
N GLY A 167 5.33 12.65 -8.27
CA GLY A 167 4.52 13.23 -7.21
C GLY A 167 4.56 14.77 -7.19
N GLU A 168 5.75 15.35 -7.32
CA GLU A 168 5.98 16.79 -7.40
C GLU A 168 5.28 17.41 -8.62
N ARG A 169 5.50 16.84 -9.79
CA ARG A 169 4.82 17.27 -11.04
C ARG A 169 3.30 17.22 -10.94
N ARG A 170 2.76 16.16 -10.33
CA ARG A 170 1.30 16.07 -10.11
C ARG A 170 0.80 17.10 -9.10
N GLY A 171 1.59 17.36 -8.06
CA GLY A 171 1.30 18.40 -7.06
C GLY A 171 1.26 19.78 -7.69
N GLU A 172 2.26 20.13 -8.50
CA GLU A 172 2.38 21.39 -9.22
C GLU A 172 1.18 21.62 -10.16
N ARG A 173 0.88 20.66 -11.04
CA ARG A 173 -0.30 20.73 -11.93
C ARG A 173 -1.62 20.89 -11.19
N ARG A 174 -1.75 20.25 -10.02
CA ARG A 174 -2.96 20.41 -9.17
C ARG A 174 -3.00 21.80 -8.54
N GLY A 175 -1.83 22.31 -8.13
CA GLY A 175 -1.67 23.67 -7.58
C GLY A 175 -2.07 24.72 -8.60
N GLU A 176 -1.53 24.66 -9.82
CA GLU A 176 -1.85 25.55 -10.94
C GLU A 176 -3.36 25.56 -11.24
N ARG A 177 -3.97 24.41 -11.46
CA ARG A 177 -5.43 24.31 -11.73
C ARG A 177 -6.29 24.86 -10.59
N ARG A 178 -5.84 24.67 -9.33
CA ARG A 178 -6.55 25.28 -8.19
C ARG A 178 -6.36 26.78 -8.13
N GLY A 179 -5.16 27.26 -8.47
CA GLY A 179 -4.84 28.69 -8.56
C GLY A 179 -5.70 29.38 -9.62
N GLU A 180 -5.71 28.84 -10.84
CA GLU A 180 -6.53 29.34 -11.94
C GLU A 180 -8.02 29.43 -11.55
N ARG A 181 -8.61 28.35 -11.09
CA ARG A 181 -10.03 28.34 -10.66
C ARG A 181 -10.35 29.32 -9.54
N ARG A 182 -9.37 29.52 -8.60
CA ARG A 182 -9.55 30.52 -7.56
C ARG A 182 -9.41 31.94 -8.12
N GLY A 183 -8.50 32.14 -9.07
CA GLY A 183 -8.32 33.40 -9.76
C GLY A 183 -9.57 33.80 -10.55
N GLU A 184 -10.09 32.89 -11.36
CA GLU A 184 -11.34 33.07 -12.12
C GLU A 184 -12.51 33.45 -11.21
N ARG A 185 -12.78 32.66 -10.17
CA ARG A 185 -13.86 32.94 -9.22
C ARG A 185 -13.72 34.29 -8.53
N ARG A 186 -12.48 34.64 -8.14
CA ARG A 186 -12.22 35.96 -7.54
C ARG A 186 -12.38 37.08 -8.55
N GLY A 187 -11.96 36.89 -9.80
CA GLY A 187 -12.15 37.82 -10.89
C GLY A 187 -13.64 38.06 -11.18
N GLU A 188 -14.41 36.96 -11.35
CA GLU A 188 -15.88 37.07 -11.53
C GLU A 188 -16.54 37.77 -10.36
N GLN A 189 -16.21 37.42 -9.13
CA GLN A 189 -16.81 38.07 -7.95
C GLN A 189 -16.46 39.56 -7.87
N ARG A 190 -15.21 39.93 -8.16
CA ARG A 190 -14.80 41.34 -8.23
C ARG A 190 -15.54 42.08 -9.35
N GLY A 191 -15.68 41.45 -10.53
CA GLY A 191 -16.44 42.01 -11.65
C GLY A 191 -17.91 42.24 -11.27
N LYS A 192 -18.58 41.23 -10.70
CA LYS A 192 -19.95 41.35 -10.19
C LYS A 192 -20.10 42.46 -9.15
N ASN A 193 -19.20 42.54 -8.21
CA ASN A 193 -19.22 43.57 -7.16
C ASN A 193 -19.04 44.99 -7.75
N ARG A 194 -18.14 45.16 -8.74
CA ARG A 194 -17.91 46.44 -9.44
C ARG A 194 -19.22 46.87 -10.16
N ILE A 195 -19.83 45.97 -10.91
CA ILE A 195 -21.09 46.27 -11.63
C ILE A 195 -22.21 46.59 -10.64
N ASN A 196 -22.38 45.82 -9.58
CA ASN A 196 -23.38 46.09 -8.56
C ASN A 196 -23.18 47.47 -7.90
N LYS A 197 -21.92 47.82 -7.62
CA LYS A 197 -21.57 49.11 -7.04
C LYS A 197 -21.88 50.25 -8.01
N LEU A 198 -21.58 50.08 -9.31
CA LEU A 198 -21.95 51.03 -10.35
C LEU A 198 -23.45 51.21 -10.42
N ASN A 199 -24.21 50.12 -10.43
CA ASN A 199 -25.68 50.17 -10.47
C ASN A 199 -26.24 50.97 -9.28
N CYS A 200 -25.73 50.73 -8.07
CA CYS A 200 -26.18 51.47 -6.89
C CYS A 200 -25.85 52.97 -7.00
N LEU A 201 -24.66 53.35 -7.51
CA LEU A 201 -24.27 54.76 -7.67
C LEU A 201 -25.12 55.46 -8.74
N LEU A 202 -25.37 54.81 -9.89
CA LEU A 202 -26.22 55.37 -10.94
C LEU A 202 -27.69 55.56 -10.46
N LEU A 203 -28.19 54.67 -9.60
CA LEU A 203 -29.51 54.85 -8.98
C LEU A 203 -29.52 56.04 -8.00
N ALA A 204 -28.47 56.18 -7.19
CA ALA A 204 -28.35 57.30 -6.24
C ALA A 204 -28.26 58.66 -6.94
N ASP A 205 -27.63 58.73 -8.10
CA ASP A 205 -27.48 59.93 -8.91
C ASP A 205 -28.67 60.20 -9.85
N ASN A 206 -29.77 59.43 -9.74
CA ASN A 206 -30.95 59.50 -10.58
C ASN A 206 -30.68 59.30 -12.10
N ARG A 207 -29.59 58.57 -12.48
CA ARG A 207 -29.19 58.28 -13.85
C ARG A 207 -29.76 56.94 -14.35
N GLN A 208 -31.06 56.71 -14.17
CA GLN A 208 -31.73 55.47 -14.46
C GLN A 208 -31.69 55.06 -15.94
N GLU A 209 -31.77 56.07 -16.86
CA GLU A 209 -31.68 55.77 -18.30
C GLU A 209 -30.31 55.22 -18.70
N GLU A 210 -29.24 55.75 -18.13
CA GLU A 210 -27.88 55.27 -18.38
C GLU A 210 -27.65 53.87 -17.77
N LEU A 211 -28.21 53.62 -16.60
CA LEU A 211 -28.22 52.31 -16.01
C LEU A 211 -28.88 51.26 -16.95
N LEU A 212 -30.08 51.55 -17.47
CA LEU A 212 -30.78 50.63 -18.36
C LEU A 212 -30.01 50.40 -19.67
N ARG A 213 -29.42 51.45 -20.25
CA ARG A 213 -28.56 51.33 -21.45
C ARG A 213 -27.31 50.53 -21.18
N SER A 214 -26.69 50.63 -20.00
CA SER A 214 -25.47 49.94 -19.65
C SER A 214 -25.61 48.41 -19.62
N PHE A 215 -26.82 47.86 -19.44
CA PHE A 215 -27.04 46.40 -19.50
C PHE A 215 -26.89 45.83 -20.92
N SER A 216 -27.13 46.62 -21.96
CA SER A 216 -27.00 46.21 -23.36
C SER A 216 -25.77 46.77 -24.07
N ASP A 217 -25.19 47.86 -23.56
CA ASP A 217 -24.01 48.53 -24.13
C ASP A 217 -22.80 48.42 -23.21
N ARG A 218 -21.90 47.45 -23.55
CA ARG A 218 -20.67 47.24 -22.83
C ARG A 218 -19.70 48.43 -22.86
N LYS A 219 -19.70 49.22 -23.95
CA LYS A 219 -18.83 50.39 -24.08
C LYS A 219 -19.28 51.47 -23.13
N LEU A 220 -20.59 51.71 -23.07
CA LEU A 220 -21.15 52.64 -22.09
C LEU A 220 -20.90 52.18 -20.67
N GLN A 221 -21.12 50.89 -20.38
CA GLN A 221 -20.83 50.33 -19.05
C GLN A 221 -19.38 50.56 -18.61
N GLN A 222 -18.41 50.33 -19.52
CA GLN A 222 -17.02 50.52 -19.23
C GLN A 222 -16.70 51.98 -18.97
N LYS A 223 -17.24 52.89 -19.77
CA LYS A 223 -17.10 54.35 -19.61
C LYS A 223 -17.65 54.84 -18.26
N LEU A 224 -18.79 54.29 -17.84
CA LEU A 224 -19.38 54.61 -16.54
C LEU A 224 -18.54 54.01 -15.38
N LEU A 225 -17.96 52.84 -15.54
CA LEU A 225 -17.03 52.28 -14.53
C LEU A 225 -15.80 53.16 -14.35
N GLU A 226 -15.25 53.71 -15.43
CA GLU A 226 -14.13 54.67 -15.40
C GLU A 226 -14.53 55.97 -14.76
N GLU A 227 -15.70 56.54 -15.09
CA GLU A 227 -16.28 57.76 -14.53
C GLU A 227 -16.42 57.70 -13.01
N TYR A 228 -16.90 56.55 -12.50
CA TYR A 228 -17.06 56.29 -11.05
C TYR A 228 -15.85 55.73 -10.36
N ALA A 229 -14.71 55.64 -11.05
CA ALA A 229 -13.41 55.10 -10.54
C ALA A 229 -13.59 53.71 -9.90
N LEU A 230 -14.30 52.80 -10.53
CA LEU A 230 -14.60 51.43 -10.08
C LEU A 230 -13.75 50.40 -10.80
#